data_6980eaf3555c4aaead3c43c47eda097e
#
_entry.id   6980eaf3555c4aaead3c43c47eda097e
#
_cell.length_a   1.000
_cell.length_b   1.000
_cell.length_c   1.000
_cell.angle_alpha   90.00
_cell.angle_beta   90.00
_cell.angle_gamma   90.00
#
_symmetry.space_group_name_H-M   'P 1'
#
loop_
_entity.id
_entity.type
_entity.pdbx_description
1 polymer ?
#
loop_
_entity_poly.entity_id
_entity_poly.type
_entity_poly.pdbx_seq_one_letter_code
_entity_poly.pdbx_strand_id
1 'polypeptide(L)'
;QILDESSPYKVAHLGLGYFDTKHDAEVAVFDAVHRNEIEAVAINPSTIYGPGDAKKGSRGAQLKVARGKFPFYPPGGVNVVHVDDVVDLCIKAFRSNKNGERYIACGENLTIHETFTRIAKLAGVKPPSIALPRSVIFGLGKIGDLLESVGSKGPINSDNAWTSTM
;
A
#
# COMPACT_ATOMS: atom_id res chain seq x y z
N GLN A 1 -15.13 -8.22 3.64
CA GLN A 1 -14.53 -9.54 3.44
C GLN A 1 -13.22 -9.57 4.22
N ILE A 2 -12.98 -10.64 4.97
CA ILE A 2 -11.69 -10.91 5.59
C ILE A 2 -10.85 -11.62 4.53
N LEU A 3 -9.60 -11.18 4.33
CA LEU A 3 -8.63 -11.83 3.47
C LEU A 3 -7.65 -12.62 4.33
N ASP A 4 -7.23 -13.76 3.83
CA ASP A 4 -6.22 -14.63 4.41
C ASP A 4 -5.25 -15.13 3.34
N GLU A 5 -4.27 -15.94 3.73
CA GLU A 5 -3.23 -16.46 2.85
C GLU A 5 -3.77 -17.37 1.72
N SER A 6 -4.99 -17.90 1.84
CA SER A 6 -5.66 -18.70 0.80
C SER A 6 -6.44 -17.83 -0.20
N SER A 7 -6.57 -16.54 0.07
CA SER A 7 -7.37 -15.63 -0.75
C SER A 7 -6.76 -15.44 -2.13
N PRO A 8 -7.53 -15.64 -3.23
CA PRO A 8 -7.01 -15.50 -4.58
C PRO A 8 -6.78 -14.04 -4.96
N TYR A 9 -5.82 -13.79 -5.86
CA TYR A 9 -5.59 -12.48 -6.47
C TYR A 9 -6.75 -12.12 -7.40
N LYS A 10 -7.59 -11.15 -7.01
CA LYS A 10 -8.84 -10.79 -7.72
C LYS A 10 -8.79 -9.46 -8.45
N VAL A 11 -7.70 -8.71 -8.34
CA VAL A 11 -7.63 -7.33 -8.86
C VAL A 11 -6.90 -7.21 -10.20
N ALA A 12 -6.50 -8.32 -10.83
CA ALA A 12 -5.84 -8.34 -12.14
C ALA A 12 -6.63 -7.58 -13.23
N HIS A 13 -7.97 -7.62 -13.18
CA HIS A 13 -8.82 -6.91 -14.15
C HIS A 13 -8.72 -5.38 -14.07
N LEU A 14 -8.10 -4.83 -13.01
CA LEU A 14 -7.88 -3.40 -12.84
C LEU A 14 -6.59 -2.92 -13.54
N GLY A 15 -5.70 -3.83 -13.98
CA GLY A 15 -4.46 -3.48 -14.67
C GLY A 15 -3.50 -2.65 -13.81
N LEU A 16 -3.45 -2.91 -12.51
CA LEU A 16 -2.60 -2.20 -11.56
C LEU A 16 -1.18 -2.76 -11.60
N GLY A 17 -0.38 -2.34 -12.55
CA GLY A 17 0.90 -2.93 -12.93
C GLY A 17 1.86 -3.25 -11.77
N TYR A 18 1.89 -2.46 -10.70
CA TYR A 18 2.68 -2.77 -9.50
C TYR A 18 2.18 -4.06 -8.82
N PHE A 19 0.89 -4.19 -8.60
CA PHE A 19 0.30 -5.36 -7.92
C PHE A 19 0.40 -6.61 -8.78
N ASP A 20 0.14 -6.48 -10.09
CA ASP A 20 0.28 -7.58 -11.05
C ASP A 20 1.73 -8.10 -11.04
N THR A 21 2.72 -7.21 -11.15
CA THR A 21 4.14 -7.58 -11.10
C THR A 21 4.53 -8.28 -9.80
N LYS A 22 3.99 -7.85 -8.64
CA LYS A 22 4.25 -8.50 -7.35
C LYS A 22 3.62 -9.87 -7.27
N HIS A 23 2.41 -10.02 -7.79
CA HIS A 23 1.73 -11.31 -7.87
C HIS A 23 2.51 -12.28 -8.77
N ASP A 24 2.90 -11.86 -9.97
CA ASP A 24 3.66 -12.70 -10.91
C ASP A 24 5.02 -13.13 -10.33
N ALA A 25 5.70 -12.23 -9.63
CA ALA A 25 6.95 -12.55 -8.95
C ALA A 25 6.76 -13.61 -7.87
N GLU A 26 5.68 -13.53 -7.08
CA GLU A 26 5.35 -14.51 -6.07
C GLU A 26 5.01 -15.88 -6.69
N VAL A 27 4.21 -15.90 -7.76
CA VAL A 27 3.91 -17.12 -8.52
C VAL A 27 5.20 -17.78 -9.01
N ALA A 28 6.11 -17.02 -9.61
CA ALA A 28 7.39 -17.54 -10.11
C ALA A 28 8.24 -18.17 -9.00
N VAL A 29 8.26 -17.57 -7.81
CA VAL A 29 8.97 -18.12 -6.64
C VAL A 29 8.33 -19.44 -6.21
N PHE A 30 7.01 -19.52 -6.06
CA PHE A 30 6.34 -20.76 -5.64
C PHE A 30 6.41 -21.86 -6.69
N ASP A 31 6.41 -21.53 -7.98
CA ASP A 31 6.67 -22.50 -9.04
C ASP A 31 8.06 -23.12 -8.92
N ALA A 32 9.09 -22.34 -8.59
CA ALA A 32 10.43 -22.86 -8.34
C ALA A 32 10.50 -23.74 -7.07
N VAL A 33 9.76 -23.38 -6.02
CA VAL A 33 9.60 -24.22 -4.83
C VAL A 33 8.95 -25.55 -5.16
N HIS A 34 7.84 -25.54 -5.93
CA HIS A 34 7.15 -26.76 -6.35
C HIS A 34 8.03 -27.70 -7.22
N ARG A 35 8.96 -27.11 -7.99
CA ARG A 35 9.95 -27.88 -8.75
C ARG A 35 11.16 -28.34 -7.91
N ASN A 36 11.17 -28.05 -6.60
CA ASN A 36 12.30 -28.33 -5.69
C ASN A 36 13.62 -27.65 -6.11
N GLU A 37 13.55 -26.50 -6.77
CA GLU A 37 14.72 -25.73 -7.19
C GLU A 37 15.24 -24.80 -6.08
N ILE A 38 14.33 -24.32 -5.23
CA ILE A 38 14.64 -23.43 -4.09
C ILE A 38 13.76 -23.78 -2.88
N GLU A 39 14.20 -23.34 -1.71
CA GLU A 39 13.37 -23.22 -0.50
C GLU A 39 13.03 -21.75 -0.27
N ALA A 40 11.75 -21.44 -0.14
CA ALA A 40 11.30 -20.06 0.05
C ALA A 40 9.99 -19.97 0.84
N VAL A 41 9.83 -18.85 1.53
CA VAL A 41 8.55 -18.38 2.10
C VAL A 41 8.29 -16.97 1.63
N ALA A 42 7.03 -16.62 1.45
CA ALA A 42 6.64 -15.26 1.07
C ALA A 42 6.07 -14.49 2.27
N ILE A 43 6.51 -13.25 2.45
CA ILE A 43 5.92 -12.32 3.43
C ILE A 43 5.24 -11.19 2.65
N ASN A 44 3.93 -11.06 2.85
CA ASN A 44 3.08 -10.07 2.17
C ASN A 44 2.65 -8.98 3.16
N PRO A 45 3.47 -7.94 3.34
CA PRO A 45 3.13 -6.88 4.28
C PRO A 45 2.07 -5.94 3.68
N SER A 46 1.18 -5.48 4.54
CA SER A 46 0.32 -4.35 4.26
C SER A 46 1.13 -3.04 4.20
N THR A 47 0.52 -1.89 4.46
CA THR A 47 1.26 -0.63 4.44
C THR A 47 2.16 -0.51 5.67
N ILE A 48 3.48 -0.63 5.43
CA ILE A 48 4.48 -0.60 6.50
C ILE A 48 4.74 0.85 6.94
N TYR A 49 4.71 1.08 8.24
CA TYR A 49 5.12 2.34 8.89
C TYR A 49 6.25 2.08 9.87
N GLY A 50 7.19 3.02 9.97
CA GLY A 50 8.29 2.92 10.93
C GLY A 50 9.42 3.92 10.65
N PRO A 51 10.42 3.98 11.52
CA PRO A 51 11.60 4.81 11.31
C PRO A 51 12.42 4.30 10.14
N GLY A 52 13.21 5.19 9.52
CA GLY A 52 14.13 4.81 8.44
C GLY A 52 13.55 4.86 7.02
N ASP A 53 12.30 5.28 6.83
CA ASP A 53 11.71 5.46 5.49
C ASP A 53 12.37 6.66 4.78
N ALA A 54 13.45 6.36 4.05
CA ALA A 54 14.25 7.36 3.35
C ALA A 54 13.65 7.80 2.00
N LYS A 55 12.75 6.99 1.40
CA LYS A 55 12.15 7.27 0.09
C LYS A 55 10.83 8.02 0.26
N LYS A 56 10.84 9.32 -0.06
CA LYS A 56 9.70 10.22 0.10
C LYS A 56 8.54 10.00 -0.88
N GLY A 57 8.65 9.12 -1.86
CA GLY A 57 7.71 9.02 -3.00
C GLY A 57 6.29 8.69 -2.59
N SER A 58 6.07 7.59 -1.87
CA SER A 58 4.73 7.10 -1.50
C SER A 58 4.09 7.84 -0.31
N ARG A 59 4.85 8.68 0.40
CA ARG A 59 4.41 9.37 1.62
C ARG A 59 4.14 10.86 1.43
N GLY A 60 4.04 11.33 0.19
CA GLY A 60 3.87 12.76 -0.11
C GLY A 60 2.64 13.40 0.54
N ALA A 61 1.51 12.71 0.55
CA ALA A 61 0.27 13.19 1.17
C ALA A 61 0.40 13.23 2.70
N GLN A 62 0.92 12.18 3.32
CA GLN A 62 1.15 12.08 4.77
C GLN A 62 2.09 13.19 5.28
N LEU A 63 3.16 13.47 4.55
CA LEU A 63 4.07 14.57 4.89
C LEU A 63 3.41 15.95 4.77
N LYS A 64 2.52 16.15 3.78
CA LYS A 64 1.74 17.39 3.66
C LYS A 64 0.74 17.52 4.82
N VAL A 65 0.10 16.43 5.22
CA VAL A 65 -0.79 16.38 6.40
C VAL A 65 -0.01 16.74 7.66
N ALA A 66 1.13 16.11 7.92
CA ALA A 66 1.98 16.39 9.08
C ALA A 66 2.48 17.86 9.13
N ARG A 67 2.54 18.53 7.98
CA ARG A 67 2.89 19.96 7.88
C ARG A 67 1.69 20.90 7.94
N GLY A 68 0.46 20.38 8.12
CA GLY A 68 -0.77 21.17 8.09
C GLY A 68 -1.10 21.79 6.71
N LYS A 69 -0.54 21.24 5.63
CA LYS A 69 -0.67 21.76 4.25
C LYS A 69 -1.61 20.93 3.37
N PHE A 70 -2.38 20.02 3.93
CA PHE A 70 -3.29 19.17 3.17
C PHE A 70 -4.62 19.00 3.92
N PRO A 71 -5.63 19.83 3.61
CA PRO A 71 -6.91 19.83 4.31
C PRO A 71 -7.89 18.76 3.81
N PHE A 72 -7.51 17.97 2.79
CA PHE A 72 -8.36 17.00 2.11
C PHE A 72 -8.07 15.58 2.57
N TYR A 73 -9.07 14.70 2.42
CA TYR A 73 -8.86 13.26 2.52
C TYR A 73 -9.72 12.50 1.50
N PRO A 74 -9.18 11.46 0.83
CA PRO A 74 -9.96 10.59 -0.03
C PRO A 74 -10.78 9.59 0.80
N PRO A 75 -11.86 9.01 0.24
CA PRO A 75 -12.50 7.84 0.82
C PRO A 75 -11.57 6.63 0.70
N GLY A 76 -11.87 5.57 1.46
CA GLY A 76 -11.11 4.32 1.41
C GLY A 76 -10.44 4.03 2.73
N GLY A 77 -9.71 2.91 2.75
CA GLY A 77 -9.05 2.40 3.93
C GLY A 77 -7.65 1.88 3.63
N VAL A 78 -6.91 1.64 4.68
CA VAL A 78 -5.58 1.07 4.62
C VAL A 78 -5.38 0.18 5.83
N ASN A 79 -4.77 -0.98 5.64
CA ASN A 79 -4.20 -1.72 6.75
C ASN A 79 -2.78 -1.21 6.99
N VAL A 80 -2.42 -0.96 8.23
CA VAL A 80 -1.11 -0.44 8.63
C VAL A 80 -0.43 -1.43 9.58
N VAL A 81 0.88 -1.64 9.36
CA VAL A 81 1.71 -2.52 10.18
C VAL A 81 3.01 -1.83 10.53
N HIS A 82 3.53 -2.07 11.75
CA HIS A 82 4.83 -1.53 12.14
C HIS A 82 5.98 -2.30 11.48
N VAL A 83 7.04 -1.61 11.13
CA VAL A 83 8.20 -2.24 10.46
C VAL A 83 8.83 -3.33 11.31
N ASP A 84 8.90 -3.16 12.63
CA ASP A 84 9.49 -4.17 13.53
C ASP A 84 8.67 -5.44 13.56
N ASP A 85 7.33 -5.37 13.48
CA ASP A 85 6.45 -6.54 13.40
C ASP A 85 6.69 -7.32 12.10
N VAL A 86 6.93 -6.61 10.99
CA VAL A 86 7.28 -7.24 9.70
C VAL A 86 8.64 -7.93 9.78
N VAL A 87 9.64 -7.28 10.38
CA VAL A 87 10.98 -7.84 10.59
C VAL A 87 10.90 -9.09 11.47
N ASP A 88 10.18 -9.03 12.57
CA ASP A 88 9.98 -10.16 13.47
C ASP A 88 9.30 -11.33 12.76
N LEU A 89 8.29 -11.07 11.92
CA LEU A 89 7.64 -12.09 11.11
C LEU A 89 8.61 -12.71 10.12
N CYS A 90 9.43 -11.91 9.42
CA CYS A 90 10.47 -12.43 8.51
C CYS A 90 11.43 -13.38 9.23
N ILE A 91 11.92 -13.00 10.42
CA ILE A 91 12.83 -13.83 11.22
C ILE A 91 12.15 -15.13 11.68
N LYS A 92 10.89 -15.06 12.15
CA LYS A 92 10.12 -16.22 12.58
C LYS A 92 9.83 -17.16 11.40
N ALA A 93 9.43 -16.65 10.26
CA ALA A 93 9.17 -17.41 9.05
C ALA A 93 10.44 -18.13 8.57
N PHE A 94 11.58 -17.43 8.52
CA PHE A 94 12.87 -18.03 8.17
C PHE A 94 13.26 -19.19 9.12
N ARG A 95 13.01 -19.03 10.43
CA ARG A 95 13.35 -20.04 11.45
C ARG A 95 12.33 -21.18 11.56
N SER A 96 11.19 -21.07 10.90
CA SER A 96 10.11 -22.06 11.03
C SER A 96 10.38 -23.38 10.28
N ASN A 97 11.40 -23.42 9.42
CA ASN A 97 11.68 -24.53 8.49
C ASN A 97 10.47 -24.89 7.60
N LYS A 98 9.55 -23.94 7.38
CA LYS A 98 8.45 -24.09 6.43
C LYS A 98 8.96 -23.76 5.03
N ASN A 99 8.47 -24.49 4.04
CA ASN A 99 8.77 -24.24 2.64
C ASN A 99 7.47 -24.10 1.86
N GLY A 100 7.41 -23.14 0.94
CA GLY A 100 6.23 -22.89 0.12
C GLY A 100 5.06 -22.24 0.87
N GLU A 101 5.30 -21.64 2.03
CA GLU A 101 4.28 -20.97 2.82
C GLU A 101 4.26 -19.46 2.53
N ARG A 102 3.06 -18.88 2.62
CA ARG A 102 2.80 -17.45 2.53
C ARG A 102 2.32 -16.92 3.85
N TYR A 103 2.74 -15.73 4.25
CA TYR A 103 2.31 -15.06 5.47
C TYR A 103 1.92 -13.62 5.20
N ILE A 104 0.74 -13.20 5.65
CA ILE A 104 0.28 -11.82 5.58
C ILE A 104 0.73 -11.08 6.84
N ALA A 105 1.58 -10.06 6.67
CA ALA A 105 1.95 -9.15 7.75
C ALA A 105 0.97 -7.98 7.79
N CYS A 106 -0.03 -8.04 8.65
CA CYS A 106 -1.05 -7.01 8.81
C CYS A 106 -1.14 -6.55 10.27
N GLY A 107 -1.67 -5.36 10.44
CA GLY A 107 -1.93 -4.75 11.76
C GLY A 107 -3.33 -4.14 11.80
N GLU A 108 -3.44 -2.84 11.98
CA GLU A 108 -4.72 -2.15 12.19
C GLU A 108 -5.36 -1.71 10.87
N ASN A 109 -6.66 -1.96 10.72
CA ASN A 109 -7.46 -1.42 9.61
C ASN A 109 -7.96 -0.02 9.97
N LEU A 110 -7.58 0.96 9.15
CA LEU A 110 -7.93 2.36 9.34
C LEU A 110 -8.54 2.93 8.07
N THR A 111 -9.48 3.87 8.19
CA THR A 111 -9.83 4.75 7.09
C THR A 111 -8.69 5.71 6.79
N ILE A 112 -8.62 6.23 5.57
CA ILE A 112 -7.63 7.27 5.23
C ILE A 112 -7.82 8.51 6.12
N HIS A 113 -9.07 8.86 6.44
CA HIS A 113 -9.39 9.95 7.35
C HIS A 113 -8.82 9.73 8.76
N GLU A 114 -8.99 8.53 9.33
CA GLU A 114 -8.41 8.17 10.64
C GLU A 114 -6.87 8.22 10.59
N THR A 115 -6.27 7.66 9.54
CA THR A 115 -4.82 7.69 9.35
C THR A 115 -4.30 9.12 9.33
N PHE A 116 -4.89 9.99 8.52
CA PHE A 116 -4.49 11.40 8.42
C PHE A 116 -4.77 12.17 9.72
N THR A 117 -5.86 11.85 10.40
CA THR A 117 -6.17 12.46 11.71
C THR A 117 -5.13 12.09 12.76
N ARG A 118 -4.69 10.83 12.83
CA ARG A 118 -3.62 10.39 13.73
C ARG A 118 -2.29 11.08 13.42
N ILE A 119 -1.92 11.16 12.13
CA ILE A 119 -0.71 11.87 11.70
C ILE A 119 -0.76 13.35 12.10
N ALA A 120 -1.89 14.03 11.85
CA ALA A 120 -2.05 15.45 12.20
C ALA A 120 -1.97 15.68 13.72
N LYS A 121 -2.60 14.82 14.52
CA LYS A 121 -2.54 14.88 15.99
C LYS A 121 -1.12 14.71 16.49
N LEU A 122 -0.38 13.72 16.00
CA LEU A 122 1.03 13.49 16.37
C LEU A 122 1.93 14.67 15.99
N ALA A 123 1.64 15.33 14.86
CA ALA A 123 2.37 16.50 14.39
C ALA A 123 1.92 17.82 15.04
N GLY A 124 0.89 17.81 15.91
CA GLY A 124 0.36 19.02 16.56
C GLY A 124 -0.33 20.00 15.60
N VAL A 125 -0.89 19.50 14.47
CA VAL A 125 -1.58 20.31 13.46
C VAL A 125 -3.06 19.94 13.34
N LYS A 126 -3.85 20.81 12.68
CA LYS A 126 -5.27 20.53 12.45
C LYS A 126 -5.41 19.35 11.46
N PRO A 127 -6.28 18.35 11.78
CA PRO A 127 -6.53 17.25 10.88
C PRO A 127 -7.27 17.72 9.61
N PRO A 128 -7.13 16.97 8.49
CA PRO A 128 -7.92 17.19 7.30
C PRO A 128 -9.42 17.05 7.58
N SER A 129 -10.22 17.98 7.04
CA SER A 129 -11.67 18.03 7.30
C SER A 129 -12.53 17.98 6.02
N ILE A 130 -11.91 18.04 4.84
CA ILE A 130 -12.64 18.10 3.56
C ILE A 130 -12.56 16.73 2.87
N ALA A 131 -13.72 16.05 2.83
CA ALA A 131 -13.83 14.78 2.10
C ALA A 131 -13.77 15.03 0.58
N LEU A 132 -12.92 14.31 -0.14
CA LEU A 132 -12.89 14.33 -1.59
C LEU A 132 -13.83 13.25 -2.15
N PRO A 133 -14.83 13.60 -2.99
CA PRO A 133 -15.62 12.61 -3.69
C PRO A 133 -14.76 11.76 -4.64
N ARG A 134 -15.11 10.47 -4.80
CA ARG A 134 -14.41 9.57 -5.74
C ARG A 134 -14.31 10.15 -7.15
N SER A 135 -15.38 10.77 -7.65
CA SER A 135 -15.42 11.40 -8.99
C SER A 135 -14.33 12.46 -9.19
N VAL A 136 -14.05 13.26 -8.15
CA VAL A 136 -12.98 14.27 -8.20
C VAL A 136 -11.61 13.61 -8.27
N ILE A 137 -11.40 12.55 -7.48
CA ILE A 137 -10.11 11.82 -7.45
C ILE A 137 -9.84 11.16 -8.80
N PHE A 138 -10.83 10.49 -9.41
CA PHE A 138 -10.69 9.89 -10.73
C PHE A 138 -10.52 10.94 -11.83
N GLY A 139 -11.18 12.09 -11.74
CA GLY A 139 -10.97 13.21 -12.65
C GLY A 139 -9.52 13.72 -12.59
N LEU A 140 -8.97 13.90 -11.39
CA LEU A 140 -7.57 14.30 -11.20
C LEU A 140 -6.59 13.22 -11.69
N GLY A 141 -6.91 11.93 -11.53
CA GLY A 141 -6.12 10.82 -12.07
C GLY A 141 -5.98 10.89 -13.58
N LYS A 142 -7.11 11.04 -14.29
CA LYS A 142 -7.10 11.17 -15.77
C LYS A 142 -6.32 12.40 -16.25
N ILE A 143 -6.41 13.53 -15.54
CA ILE A 143 -5.61 14.71 -15.85
C ILE A 143 -4.12 14.42 -15.62
N GLY A 144 -3.78 13.68 -14.56
CA GLY A 144 -2.42 13.26 -14.29
C GLY A 144 -1.85 12.39 -15.39
N ASP A 145 -2.59 11.38 -15.87
CA ASP A 145 -2.17 10.51 -16.97
C ASP A 145 -1.93 11.31 -18.26
N LEU A 146 -2.81 12.28 -18.55
CA LEU A 146 -2.64 13.15 -19.71
C LEU A 146 -1.38 14.02 -19.59
N LEU A 147 -1.08 14.54 -18.40
CA LEU A 147 0.14 15.32 -18.17
C LEU A 147 1.40 14.45 -18.28
N GLU A 148 1.37 13.22 -17.77
CA GLU A 148 2.47 12.26 -17.91
C GLU A 148 2.73 11.88 -19.38
N SER A 149 1.68 11.75 -20.20
CA SER A 149 1.81 11.45 -21.62
C SER A 149 2.52 12.56 -22.42
N VAL A 150 2.52 13.79 -21.94
CA VAL A 150 3.25 14.93 -22.52
C VAL A 150 4.55 15.27 -21.76
N GLY A 151 5.05 14.34 -20.93
CA GLY A 151 6.32 14.46 -20.22
C GLY A 151 6.29 15.36 -18.98
N SER A 152 5.11 15.74 -18.50
CA SER A 152 4.93 16.56 -17.30
C SER A 152 4.43 15.71 -16.14
N LYS A 153 4.91 15.95 -14.90
CA LYS A 153 4.44 15.23 -13.71
C LYS A 153 3.05 15.74 -13.29
N GLY A 154 2.06 14.85 -13.35
CA GLY A 154 0.73 15.10 -12.80
C GLY A 154 0.69 15.02 -11.27
N PRO A 155 -0.35 15.57 -10.64
CA PRO A 155 -0.53 15.56 -9.17
C PRO A 155 -0.81 14.13 -8.63
N ILE A 156 -1.47 13.31 -9.43
CA ILE A 156 -1.84 11.92 -9.16
C ILE A 156 -2.14 11.26 -10.51
N ASN A 157 -1.80 10.00 -10.72
CA ASN A 157 -2.20 9.22 -11.90
C ASN A 157 -3.40 8.30 -11.56
N SER A 158 -3.98 7.65 -12.58
CA SER A 158 -5.16 6.80 -12.41
C SER A 158 -4.91 5.62 -11.47
N ASP A 159 -3.74 5.00 -11.48
CA ASP A 159 -3.39 3.91 -10.56
C ASP A 159 -3.40 4.35 -9.11
N ASN A 160 -2.81 5.53 -8.83
CA ASN A 160 -2.81 6.13 -7.50
C ASN A 160 -4.22 6.60 -7.08
N ALA A 161 -5.05 7.05 -8.04
CA ALA A 161 -6.45 7.38 -7.78
C ALA A 161 -7.25 6.15 -7.35
N TRP A 162 -7.08 5.02 -8.04
CA TRP A 162 -7.70 3.74 -7.68
C TRP A 162 -7.26 3.26 -6.30
N THR A 163 -5.96 3.16 -6.06
CA THR A 163 -5.41 2.67 -4.78
C THR A 163 -5.77 3.55 -3.59
N SER A 164 -6.00 4.85 -3.80
CA SER A 164 -6.42 5.76 -2.73
C SER A 164 -7.90 5.68 -2.38
N THR A 165 -8.71 4.94 -3.14
CA THR A 165 -10.18 4.85 -2.93
C THR A 165 -10.67 3.44 -2.57
N MET A 166 -9.77 2.47 -2.51
CA MET A 166 -10.06 1.13 -2.00
C MET A 166 -10.08 1.14 -0.46
#